data_77f3cec07c2ca8bd34548c71c1d462e9
#
_entry.id   77f3cec07c2ca8bd34548c71c1d462e9
#
_cell.length_a   1.000
_cell.length_b   1.000
_cell.length_c   1.000
_cell.angle_alpha   90.00
_cell.angle_beta   90.00
_cell.angle_gamma   90.00
#
_symmetry.space_group_name_H-M   'P 1'
#
loop_
_entity.id
_entity.type
_entity.pdbx_description
1 polymer ?
#
loop_
_entity_poly.entity_id
_entity_poly.type
_entity_poly.pdbx_seq_one_letter_code
_entity_poly.pdbx_strand_id
1 'polypeptide(L)'
;MAGCQSIARFAVQLVVLWMVVMPGESARAANDFIRIDDYLQRHPEQPALMADFNARVQAPALPLTAPPRREIRIAVIYPALQASDYWRRSLASMEARLRALRLPYQLKIYLSRPTVDVDLQARQLNTALQWRPDYLIFTLDTVPHLRMIERVLALGRPRLILQNITTPLADWEDDQPFLYVGFDHVQGTRLIADWMLERAGYRGKYMTLHFSSGYVSRMRDGTFNAMAARHPELEEVESYDTDGDPEKAYRATLQTLQEHPDLKMIFAGSTDLALAALRALRETDRMDVLLNGWGGGAAELEALQDGGLDVTAMRINDDNGVAMAEAMRLVMLDQQARVPAIFAGDIALVTRDTPPERIDELRRRAFRLSEPPDDG
;
A
#
# COMPACT_ATOMS: atom_id res chain seq x y z
N MET A 1 -71.46 48.45 36.63
CA MET A 1 -70.17 49.14 36.86
C MET A 1 -69.26 48.18 37.52
N ALA A 2 -68.21 47.81 36.97
CA ALA A 2 -67.07 47.04 37.38
C ALA A 2 -66.66 46.05 36.28
N GLY A 3 -65.61 46.40 35.57
CA GLY A 3 -65.02 45.58 34.50
C GLY A 3 -64.14 44.49 35.10
N CYS A 4 -64.24 43.33 34.52
CA CYS A 4 -63.41 42.18 34.84
C CYS A 4 -62.37 42.04 33.69
N GLN A 5 -61.11 42.32 33.99
CA GLN A 5 -60.00 42.09 33.06
C GLN A 5 -59.48 40.65 33.21
N SER A 6 -59.58 39.91 32.12
CA SER A 6 -59.07 38.52 32.01
C SER A 6 -57.61 38.56 31.57
N ILE A 7 -56.70 38.04 32.40
CA ILE A 7 -55.28 37.92 32.10
C ILE A 7 -55.05 36.54 31.42
N ALA A 8 -54.75 36.56 30.13
CA ALA A 8 -54.32 35.38 29.37
C ALA A 8 -52.84 35.07 29.68
N ARG A 9 -52.53 33.90 30.25
CA ARG A 9 -51.18 33.39 30.44
C ARG A 9 -50.76 32.63 29.19
N PHE A 10 -49.79 33.19 28.47
CA PHE A 10 -49.08 32.47 27.40
C PHE A 10 -48.02 31.53 28.02
N ALA A 11 -48.21 30.23 27.88
CA ALA A 11 -47.19 29.22 28.17
C ALA A 11 -46.25 29.07 26.95
N VAL A 12 -45.03 29.50 27.09
CA VAL A 12 -43.97 29.23 26.09
C VAL A 12 -43.43 27.80 26.31
N GLN A 13 -43.79 26.88 25.42
CA GLN A 13 -43.19 25.54 25.40
C GLN A 13 -41.80 25.64 24.72
N LEU A 14 -40.76 25.43 25.52
CA LEU A 14 -39.39 25.25 25.02
C LEU A 14 -39.28 23.87 24.41
N VAL A 15 -39.22 23.79 23.07
CA VAL A 15 -38.89 22.55 22.36
C VAL A 15 -37.37 22.41 22.37
N VAL A 16 -36.85 21.56 23.23
CA VAL A 16 -35.43 21.18 23.21
C VAL A 16 -35.23 20.18 22.08
N LEU A 17 -34.68 20.65 20.97
CA LEU A 17 -34.29 19.81 19.83
C LEU A 17 -33.02 19.06 20.20
N TRP A 18 -33.13 17.77 20.52
CA TRP A 18 -31.96 16.88 20.63
C TRP A 18 -31.40 16.63 19.22
N MET A 19 -30.31 17.31 18.87
CA MET A 19 -29.51 16.89 17.73
C MET A 19 -28.86 15.55 18.09
N VAL A 20 -29.38 14.47 17.56
CA VAL A 20 -28.68 13.19 17.48
C VAL A 20 -27.56 13.38 16.49
N VAL A 21 -26.35 13.62 17.00
CA VAL A 21 -25.13 13.55 16.19
C VAL A 21 -24.96 12.09 15.81
N MET A 22 -25.36 11.75 14.59
CA MET A 22 -25.03 10.46 14.00
C MET A 22 -23.49 10.36 13.94
N PRO A 23 -22.86 9.28 14.42
CA PRO A 23 -21.44 9.10 14.20
C PRO A 23 -21.20 9.10 12.70
N GLY A 24 -20.36 10.04 12.25
CA GLY A 24 -20.15 10.31 10.84
C GLY A 24 -19.57 9.09 10.10
N GLU A 25 -19.80 9.05 8.81
CA GLU A 25 -19.29 8.03 7.86
C GLU A 25 -17.78 7.72 8.01
N SER A 26 -17.01 8.64 8.59
CA SER A 26 -15.58 8.42 8.89
C SER A 26 -15.30 7.26 9.85
N ALA A 27 -16.20 6.95 10.78
CA ALA A 27 -16.03 5.83 11.72
C ALA A 27 -16.32 4.48 11.05
N ARG A 28 -17.13 4.46 10.00
CA ARG A 28 -17.48 3.25 9.25
C ARG A 28 -16.34 2.81 8.33
N ALA A 29 -15.63 3.75 7.71
CA ALA A 29 -14.52 3.48 6.79
C ALA A 29 -13.27 2.89 7.49
N ALA A 30 -13.11 3.02 8.80
CA ALA A 30 -11.96 2.48 9.53
C ALA A 30 -12.07 0.97 9.81
N ASN A 31 -13.28 0.38 9.75
CA ASN A 31 -13.54 -1.02 10.05
C ASN A 31 -13.65 -1.94 8.83
N ASP A 32 -13.48 -1.40 7.62
CA ASP A 32 -13.70 -2.16 6.39
C ASP A 32 -12.54 -3.11 6.04
N PHE A 33 -11.33 -2.85 6.56
CA PHE A 33 -10.14 -3.66 6.30
C PHE A 33 -9.82 -4.56 7.48
N ILE A 34 -9.83 -5.87 7.23
CA ILE A 34 -9.49 -6.88 8.24
C ILE A 34 -7.97 -6.97 8.30
N ARG A 35 -7.36 -6.63 9.43
CA ARG A 35 -5.92 -6.80 9.64
C ARG A 35 -5.52 -8.26 9.50
N ILE A 36 -4.27 -8.50 9.07
CA ILE A 36 -3.78 -9.87 8.87
C ILE A 36 -3.96 -10.70 10.15
N ASP A 37 -3.58 -10.17 11.30
CA ASP A 37 -3.69 -10.88 12.58
C ASP A 37 -5.14 -11.28 12.90
N ASP A 38 -6.10 -10.36 12.67
CA ASP A 38 -7.52 -10.61 12.91
C ASP A 38 -8.10 -11.59 11.88
N TYR A 39 -7.62 -11.53 10.63
CA TYR A 39 -7.99 -12.49 9.60
C TYR A 39 -7.54 -13.91 9.96
N LEU A 40 -6.27 -14.05 10.38
CA LEU A 40 -5.71 -15.35 10.75
C LEU A 40 -6.38 -15.97 11.99
N GLN A 41 -6.86 -15.14 12.93
CA GLN A 41 -7.65 -15.64 14.07
C GLN A 41 -8.99 -16.25 13.62
N ARG A 42 -9.62 -15.70 12.57
CA ARG A 42 -10.88 -16.18 12.00
C ARG A 42 -10.71 -17.36 11.07
N HIS A 43 -9.50 -17.53 10.48
CA HIS A 43 -9.15 -18.52 9.48
C HIS A 43 -7.92 -19.34 9.91
N PRO A 44 -8.07 -20.25 10.90
CA PRO A 44 -6.95 -20.96 11.51
C PRO A 44 -6.18 -21.89 10.55
N GLU A 45 -6.74 -22.21 9.39
CA GLU A 45 -6.06 -22.97 8.32
C GLU A 45 -5.05 -22.12 7.52
N GLN A 46 -5.20 -20.79 7.50
CA GLN A 46 -4.40 -19.90 6.66
C GLN A 46 -2.92 -19.82 7.06
N PRO A 47 -2.52 -19.80 8.35
CA PRO A 47 -1.11 -19.73 8.70
C PRO A 47 -0.26 -20.84 8.08
N ALA A 48 -0.77 -22.08 8.06
CA ALA A 48 -0.07 -23.20 7.45
C ALA A 48 0.01 -23.09 5.92
N LEU A 49 -1.09 -22.65 5.28
CA LEU A 49 -1.13 -22.38 3.84
C LEU A 49 -0.16 -21.26 3.43
N MET A 50 -0.14 -20.18 4.20
CA MET A 50 0.78 -19.05 3.96
C MET A 50 2.25 -19.48 4.11
N ALA A 51 2.57 -20.29 5.13
CA ALA A 51 3.93 -20.78 5.35
C ALA A 51 4.39 -21.72 4.20
N ASP A 52 3.56 -22.69 3.78
CA ASP A 52 3.86 -23.58 2.65
C ASP A 52 4.01 -22.79 1.34
N PHE A 53 3.13 -21.81 1.13
CA PHE A 53 3.17 -20.98 -0.07
C PHE A 53 4.40 -20.06 -0.08
N ASN A 54 4.76 -19.45 1.05
CA ASN A 54 5.95 -18.61 1.17
C ASN A 54 7.24 -19.42 0.93
N ALA A 55 7.34 -20.63 1.49
CA ALA A 55 8.46 -21.54 1.19
C ALA A 55 8.58 -21.84 -0.31
N ARG A 56 7.47 -21.98 -1.02
CA ARG A 56 7.42 -22.16 -2.47
C ARG A 56 7.87 -20.93 -3.24
N VAL A 57 7.46 -19.74 -2.81
CA VAL A 57 7.88 -18.45 -3.40
C VAL A 57 9.39 -18.27 -3.30
N GLN A 58 9.98 -18.66 -2.18
CA GLN A 58 11.43 -18.55 -1.96
C GLN A 58 12.24 -19.65 -2.65
N ALA A 59 11.64 -20.80 -2.97
CA ALA A 59 12.30 -21.91 -3.61
C ALA A 59 12.58 -21.65 -5.11
N PRO A 60 13.54 -22.37 -5.71
CA PRO A 60 13.70 -22.42 -7.16
C PRO A 60 12.40 -22.84 -7.87
N ALA A 61 12.21 -22.35 -9.11
CA ALA A 61 11.05 -22.72 -9.91
C ALA A 61 11.04 -24.23 -10.19
N LEU A 62 9.89 -24.86 -10.01
CA LEU A 62 9.65 -26.25 -10.41
C LEU A 62 8.84 -26.25 -11.72
N PRO A 63 9.47 -26.44 -12.89
CA PRO A 63 8.79 -26.44 -14.17
C PRO A 63 7.66 -27.47 -14.24
N LEU A 64 6.63 -27.16 -15.01
CA LEU A 64 5.61 -28.15 -15.33
C LEU A 64 6.23 -29.31 -16.13
N THR A 65 5.90 -30.54 -15.74
CA THR A 65 6.39 -31.76 -16.40
C THR A 65 5.74 -32.00 -17.75
N ALA A 66 4.53 -31.48 -17.95
CA ALA A 66 3.82 -31.51 -19.21
C ALA A 66 3.30 -30.08 -19.53
N PRO A 67 3.33 -29.65 -20.81
CA PRO A 67 2.79 -28.36 -21.18
C PRO A 67 1.27 -28.36 -20.94
N PRO A 68 0.73 -27.25 -20.41
CA PRO A 68 -0.71 -27.12 -20.25
C PRO A 68 -1.41 -27.09 -21.61
N ARG A 69 -2.68 -27.50 -21.65
CA ARG A 69 -3.47 -27.60 -22.88
C ARG A 69 -3.70 -26.26 -23.58
N ARG A 70 -3.55 -25.15 -22.89
CA ARG A 70 -3.73 -23.79 -23.40
C ARG A 70 -2.87 -22.79 -22.65
N GLU A 71 -2.61 -21.67 -23.29
CA GLU A 71 -2.02 -20.49 -22.65
C GLU A 71 -3.00 -19.85 -21.67
N ILE A 72 -2.46 -19.30 -20.57
CA ILE A 72 -3.24 -18.46 -19.65
C ILE A 72 -3.23 -17.00 -20.14
N ARG A 73 -4.35 -16.32 -19.99
CA ARG A 73 -4.48 -14.89 -20.33
C ARG A 73 -4.43 -14.08 -19.04
N ILE A 74 -3.49 -13.15 -18.97
CA ILE A 74 -3.27 -12.30 -17.79
C ILE A 74 -3.45 -10.85 -18.23
N ALA A 75 -4.37 -10.13 -17.59
CA ALA A 75 -4.48 -8.68 -17.71
C ALA A 75 -3.93 -8.02 -16.44
N VAL A 76 -3.11 -6.99 -16.63
CA VAL A 76 -2.49 -6.24 -15.54
C VAL A 76 -2.84 -4.76 -15.70
N ILE A 77 -3.37 -4.14 -14.65
CA ILE A 77 -3.68 -2.71 -14.62
C ILE A 77 -2.97 -2.11 -13.41
N TYR A 78 -1.90 -1.36 -13.65
CA TYR A 78 -1.03 -0.82 -12.61
C TYR A 78 -0.89 0.70 -12.64
N PRO A 79 -0.87 1.37 -11.48
CA PRO A 79 -0.49 2.77 -11.36
C PRO A 79 1.05 2.92 -11.36
N ALA A 80 1.72 2.45 -12.41
CA ALA A 80 3.17 2.28 -12.46
C ALA A 80 3.92 3.50 -13.01
N LEU A 81 3.22 4.56 -13.40
CA LEU A 81 3.85 5.80 -13.89
C LEU A 81 4.21 6.70 -12.71
N GLN A 82 5.23 6.28 -11.96
CA GLN A 82 5.74 6.90 -10.73
C GLN A 82 7.24 6.57 -10.55
N ALA A 83 7.93 7.26 -9.64
CA ALA A 83 9.35 7.02 -9.37
C ALA A 83 9.61 5.66 -8.72
N SER A 84 8.68 5.17 -7.89
CA SER A 84 8.75 3.83 -7.31
C SER A 84 8.81 2.76 -8.39
N ASP A 85 9.78 1.87 -8.31
CA ASP A 85 9.97 0.75 -9.24
C ASP A 85 9.16 -0.53 -8.86
N TYR A 86 8.38 -0.46 -7.79
CA TYR A 86 7.60 -1.57 -7.22
C TYR A 86 6.80 -2.37 -8.26
N TRP A 87 5.98 -1.69 -9.04
CA TRP A 87 5.09 -2.32 -10.01
C TRP A 87 5.85 -2.98 -11.16
N ARG A 88 6.88 -2.28 -11.67
CA ARG A 88 7.72 -2.78 -12.77
C ARG A 88 8.49 -4.02 -12.35
N ARG A 89 9.06 -4.01 -11.13
CA ARG A 89 9.78 -5.18 -10.59
C ARG A 89 8.85 -6.36 -10.32
N SER A 90 7.67 -6.12 -9.77
CA SER A 90 6.67 -7.19 -9.56
C SER A 90 6.24 -7.82 -10.90
N LEU A 91 6.07 -7.01 -11.94
CA LEU A 91 5.75 -7.51 -13.28
C LEU A 91 6.91 -8.33 -13.86
N ALA A 92 8.12 -7.80 -13.81
CA ALA A 92 9.32 -8.47 -14.34
C ALA A 92 9.58 -9.81 -13.64
N SER A 93 9.47 -9.85 -12.32
CA SER A 93 9.65 -11.08 -11.53
C SER A 93 8.54 -12.11 -11.77
N MET A 94 7.29 -11.67 -11.98
CA MET A 94 6.19 -12.56 -12.39
C MET A 94 6.50 -13.21 -13.74
N GLU A 95 6.86 -12.41 -14.74
CA GLU A 95 7.20 -12.95 -16.06
C GLU A 95 8.41 -13.87 -16.02
N ALA A 96 9.46 -13.52 -15.28
CA ALA A 96 10.63 -14.36 -15.10
C ALA A 96 10.24 -15.72 -14.48
N ARG A 97 9.38 -15.69 -13.44
CA ARG A 97 8.90 -16.92 -12.79
C ARG A 97 8.00 -17.75 -13.71
N LEU A 98 7.08 -17.14 -14.46
CA LEU A 98 6.23 -17.83 -15.44
C LEU A 98 7.07 -18.56 -16.50
N ARG A 99 8.12 -17.91 -17.02
CA ARG A 99 9.08 -18.53 -17.96
C ARG A 99 9.82 -19.70 -17.32
N ALA A 100 10.35 -19.52 -16.10
CA ALA A 100 11.04 -20.57 -15.38
C ALA A 100 10.13 -21.78 -15.06
N LEU A 101 8.86 -21.56 -14.80
CA LEU A 101 7.83 -22.58 -14.62
C LEU A 101 7.40 -23.28 -15.92
N ARG A 102 7.81 -22.75 -17.09
CA ARG A 102 7.34 -23.20 -18.42
C ARG A 102 5.81 -23.09 -18.55
N LEU A 103 5.22 -22.06 -17.96
CA LEU A 103 3.80 -21.74 -18.13
C LEU A 103 3.63 -20.84 -19.35
N PRO A 104 2.96 -21.30 -20.43
CA PRO A 104 2.66 -20.45 -21.57
C PRO A 104 1.58 -19.43 -21.20
N TYR A 105 1.81 -18.17 -21.55
CA TYR A 105 0.90 -17.09 -21.21
C TYR A 105 0.81 -16.01 -22.30
N GLN A 106 -0.31 -15.32 -22.32
CA GLN A 106 -0.51 -14.04 -23.01
C GLN A 106 -0.71 -12.97 -21.95
N LEU A 107 -0.03 -11.84 -22.11
CA LEU A 107 -0.03 -10.73 -21.16
C LEU A 107 -0.50 -9.44 -21.83
N LYS A 108 -1.48 -8.76 -21.22
CA LYS A 108 -1.86 -7.40 -21.57
C LYS A 108 -1.63 -6.49 -20.37
N ILE A 109 -0.86 -5.44 -20.59
CA ILE A 109 -0.46 -4.50 -19.54
C ILE A 109 -1.06 -3.14 -19.84
N TYR A 110 -1.67 -2.53 -18.82
CA TYR A 110 -2.23 -1.20 -18.85
C TYR A 110 -1.60 -0.41 -17.71
N LEU A 111 -0.99 0.71 -18.04
CA LEU A 111 -0.30 1.57 -17.08
C LEU A 111 -1.00 2.91 -16.95
N SER A 112 -0.92 3.50 -15.77
CA SER A 112 -1.52 4.78 -15.43
C SER A 112 -0.70 5.49 -14.36
N ARG A 113 -0.98 6.76 -14.12
CA ARG A 113 -0.48 7.49 -12.97
C ARG A 113 -1.35 7.13 -11.74
N PRO A 114 -0.74 7.00 -10.56
CA PRO A 114 -1.50 6.74 -9.35
C PRO A 114 -2.46 7.89 -9.05
N THR A 115 -3.58 7.60 -8.43
CA THR A 115 -4.63 8.52 -7.94
C THR A 115 -5.30 9.40 -9.01
N VAL A 116 -4.55 9.85 -10.02
CA VAL A 116 -5.00 10.84 -11.03
C VAL A 116 -5.77 10.20 -12.18
N ASP A 117 -5.34 9.04 -12.66
CA ASP A 117 -5.86 8.40 -13.88
C ASP A 117 -6.98 7.38 -13.60
N VAL A 118 -7.81 7.59 -12.59
CA VAL A 118 -8.87 6.64 -12.17
C VAL A 118 -9.86 6.34 -13.31
N ASP A 119 -10.28 7.37 -14.06
CA ASP A 119 -11.16 7.19 -15.23
C ASP A 119 -10.47 6.42 -16.37
N LEU A 120 -9.16 6.60 -16.55
CA LEU A 120 -8.39 5.80 -17.50
C LEU A 120 -8.36 4.33 -17.06
N GLN A 121 -8.12 4.06 -15.78
CA GLN A 121 -8.14 2.72 -15.23
C GLN A 121 -9.51 2.04 -15.39
N ALA A 122 -10.62 2.77 -15.24
CA ALA A 122 -11.96 2.25 -15.51
C ALA A 122 -12.15 1.84 -16.98
N ARG A 123 -11.64 2.64 -17.92
CA ARG A 123 -11.64 2.27 -19.37
C ARG A 123 -10.73 1.08 -19.66
N GLN A 124 -9.55 1.05 -19.07
CA GLN A 124 -8.60 -0.06 -19.18
C GLN A 124 -9.21 -1.35 -18.64
N LEU A 125 -9.92 -1.31 -17.51
CA LEU A 125 -10.65 -2.45 -16.95
C LEU A 125 -11.70 -2.99 -17.93
N ASN A 126 -12.52 -2.11 -18.53
CA ASN A 126 -13.50 -2.54 -19.53
C ASN A 126 -12.83 -3.22 -20.72
N THR A 127 -11.73 -2.67 -21.23
CA THR A 127 -10.96 -3.25 -22.33
C THR A 127 -10.35 -4.60 -21.95
N ALA A 128 -9.80 -4.70 -20.74
CA ALA A 128 -9.24 -5.94 -20.21
C ALA A 128 -10.31 -7.03 -20.10
N LEU A 129 -11.49 -6.72 -19.56
CA LEU A 129 -12.61 -7.68 -19.43
C LEU A 129 -13.14 -8.16 -20.78
N GLN A 130 -13.19 -7.30 -21.82
CA GLN A 130 -13.57 -7.70 -23.17
C GLN A 130 -12.61 -8.73 -23.77
N TRP A 131 -11.34 -8.70 -23.40
CA TRP A 131 -10.35 -9.70 -23.83
C TRP A 131 -10.53 -11.05 -23.12
N ARG A 132 -11.39 -11.14 -22.11
CA ARG A 132 -11.70 -12.35 -21.33
C ARG A 132 -10.44 -13.01 -20.75
N PRO A 133 -9.68 -12.31 -19.89
CA PRO A 133 -8.51 -12.89 -19.26
C PRO A 133 -8.91 -14.00 -18.29
N ASP A 134 -7.98 -14.91 -17.97
CA ASP A 134 -8.13 -15.89 -16.91
C ASP A 134 -7.84 -15.25 -15.54
N TYR A 135 -6.90 -14.30 -15.53
CA TYR A 135 -6.49 -13.55 -14.36
C TYR A 135 -6.49 -12.04 -14.64
N LEU A 136 -6.98 -11.30 -13.70
CA LEU A 136 -6.87 -9.84 -13.65
C LEU A 136 -6.05 -9.47 -12.43
N ILE A 137 -4.95 -8.75 -12.62
CA ILE A 137 -4.15 -8.18 -11.54
C ILE A 137 -4.48 -6.69 -11.48
N PHE A 138 -4.97 -6.25 -10.32
CA PHE A 138 -5.43 -4.89 -10.08
C PHE A 138 -4.98 -4.42 -8.69
N THR A 139 -5.30 -3.18 -8.33
CA THR A 139 -4.97 -2.59 -7.03
C THR A 139 -6.15 -1.83 -6.43
N LEU A 140 -6.06 -1.54 -5.13
CA LEU A 140 -7.04 -0.74 -4.39
C LEU A 140 -6.34 0.50 -3.79
N ASP A 141 -6.05 1.51 -4.61
CA ASP A 141 -5.37 2.73 -4.16
C ASP A 141 -6.33 3.86 -3.81
N THR A 142 -7.54 3.85 -4.41
CA THR A 142 -8.54 4.91 -4.26
C THR A 142 -9.93 4.33 -4.02
N VAL A 143 -10.82 5.12 -3.41
CA VAL A 143 -12.21 4.71 -3.13
C VAL A 143 -12.97 4.25 -4.39
N PRO A 144 -12.87 4.92 -5.55
CA PRO A 144 -13.53 4.45 -6.79
C PRO A 144 -13.13 3.04 -7.23
N HIS A 145 -11.95 2.55 -6.86
CA HIS A 145 -11.52 1.19 -7.19
C HIS A 145 -12.41 0.12 -6.52
N LEU A 146 -13.00 0.40 -5.37
CA LEU A 146 -13.92 -0.54 -4.71
C LEU A 146 -15.02 -1.01 -5.66
N ARG A 147 -15.74 -0.06 -6.30
CA ARG A 147 -16.81 -0.39 -7.25
C ARG A 147 -16.31 -1.14 -8.49
N MET A 148 -15.08 -0.85 -8.94
CA MET A 148 -14.47 -1.58 -10.06
C MET A 148 -14.18 -3.03 -9.68
N ILE A 149 -13.68 -3.25 -8.47
CA ILE A 149 -13.35 -4.56 -7.92
C ILE A 149 -14.64 -5.37 -7.67
N GLU A 150 -15.63 -4.79 -7.01
CA GLU A 150 -16.94 -5.42 -6.76
C GLU A 150 -17.61 -5.90 -8.06
N ARG A 151 -17.51 -5.09 -9.11
CA ARG A 151 -18.00 -5.49 -10.43
C ARG A 151 -17.29 -6.72 -10.97
N VAL A 152 -15.97 -6.82 -10.78
CA VAL A 152 -15.19 -8.00 -11.22
C VAL A 152 -15.55 -9.23 -10.40
N LEU A 153 -15.69 -9.08 -9.09
CA LEU A 153 -16.10 -10.15 -8.18
C LEU A 153 -17.50 -10.69 -8.56
N ALA A 154 -18.47 -9.80 -8.80
CA ALA A 154 -19.82 -10.16 -9.20
C ALA A 154 -19.89 -10.91 -10.55
N LEU A 155 -18.91 -10.75 -11.44
CA LEU A 155 -18.82 -11.51 -12.68
C LEU A 155 -18.33 -12.96 -12.47
N GLY A 156 -17.74 -13.28 -11.30
CA GLY A 156 -17.14 -14.57 -11.00
C GLY A 156 -15.93 -14.95 -11.85
N ARG A 157 -15.58 -14.12 -12.83
CA ARG A 157 -14.41 -14.24 -13.73
C ARG A 157 -14.04 -12.86 -14.28
N PRO A 158 -12.72 -12.59 -14.52
CA PRO A 158 -11.51 -13.41 -14.28
C PRO A 158 -11.23 -13.65 -12.78
N ARG A 159 -10.29 -14.58 -12.45
CA ARG A 159 -9.74 -14.64 -11.10
C ARG A 159 -9.02 -13.33 -10.79
N LEU A 160 -9.48 -12.64 -9.77
CA LEU A 160 -8.94 -11.36 -9.37
C LEU A 160 -7.78 -11.54 -8.39
N ILE A 161 -6.63 -10.95 -8.70
CA ILE A 161 -5.50 -10.79 -7.79
C ILE A 161 -5.42 -9.30 -7.44
N LEU A 162 -5.55 -8.97 -6.16
CA LEU A 162 -5.33 -7.60 -5.67
C LEU A 162 -3.90 -7.46 -5.17
N GLN A 163 -3.13 -6.59 -5.82
CA GLN A 163 -1.75 -6.32 -5.45
C GLN A 163 -1.61 -5.02 -4.65
N ASN A 164 -0.59 -4.96 -3.81
CA ASN A 164 -0.28 -3.88 -2.86
C ASN A 164 -1.29 -3.76 -1.71
N ILE A 165 -1.97 -4.85 -1.39
CA ILE A 165 -2.91 -4.95 -0.28
C ILE A 165 -2.85 -6.36 0.33
N THR A 166 -2.84 -6.44 1.65
CA THR A 166 -2.77 -7.70 2.42
C THR A 166 -3.88 -7.79 3.47
N THR A 167 -4.85 -6.89 3.42
CA THR A 167 -5.97 -6.84 4.36
C THR A 167 -7.26 -7.04 3.60
N PRO A 168 -7.93 -8.20 3.77
CA PRO A 168 -9.26 -8.43 3.18
C PRO A 168 -10.27 -7.36 3.61
N LEU A 169 -11.28 -7.12 2.76
CA LEU A 169 -12.38 -6.25 3.10
C LEU A 169 -13.52 -7.05 3.74
N ALA A 170 -14.00 -6.57 4.88
CA ALA A 170 -15.10 -7.21 5.60
C ALA A 170 -16.39 -7.23 4.78
N ASP A 171 -16.68 -6.16 4.05
CA ASP A 171 -17.90 -6.01 3.27
C ASP A 171 -18.03 -7.00 2.10
N TRP A 172 -16.94 -7.66 1.71
CA TRP A 172 -16.98 -8.66 0.62
C TRP A 172 -17.26 -10.07 1.12
N GLU A 173 -17.34 -10.29 2.44
CA GLU A 173 -17.68 -11.58 3.05
C GLU A 173 -17.00 -12.78 2.35
N ASP A 174 -17.79 -13.65 1.70
CA ASP A 174 -17.31 -14.81 0.97
C ASP A 174 -16.85 -14.49 -0.48
N ASP A 175 -17.19 -13.33 -1.00
CA ASP A 175 -16.83 -12.88 -2.36
C ASP A 175 -15.45 -12.20 -2.41
N GLN A 176 -14.46 -12.80 -1.77
CA GLN A 176 -13.09 -12.27 -1.74
C GLN A 176 -12.35 -12.48 -3.09
N PRO A 177 -11.37 -11.62 -3.41
CA PRO A 177 -10.41 -11.89 -4.49
C PRO A 177 -9.74 -13.26 -4.36
N PHE A 178 -9.32 -13.81 -5.47
CA PHE A 178 -8.59 -15.08 -5.50
C PHE A 178 -7.31 -15.05 -4.67
N LEU A 179 -6.61 -13.89 -4.63
CA LEU A 179 -5.37 -13.71 -3.87
C LEU A 179 -5.15 -12.22 -3.59
N TYR A 180 -4.82 -11.90 -2.36
CA TYR A 180 -4.22 -10.64 -1.95
C TYR A 180 -2.70 -10.78 -1.94
N VAL A 181 -1.98 -9.91 -2.65
CA VAL A 181 -0.51 -9.94 -2.75
C VAL A 181 0.06 -8.59 -2.37
N GLY A 182 0.98 -8.57 -1.42
CA GLY A 182 1.60 -7.31 -1.03
C GLY A 182 2.55 -7.46 0.14
N PHE A 183 2.66 -6.38 0.89
CA PHE A 183 3.43 -6.28 2.12
C PHE A 183 2.52 -5.73 3.21
N ASP A 184 2.75 -6.12 4.45
CA ASP A 184 2.00 -5.54 5.56
C ASP A 184 2.46 -4.09 5.79
N HIS A 185 1.63 -3.15 5.30
CA HIS A 185 1.90 -1.72 5.43
C HIS A 185 1.97 -1.26 6.88
N VAL A 186 1.18 -1.86 7.76
CA VAL A 186 1.20 -1.53 9.20
C VAL A 186 2.51 -1.98 9.83
N GLN A 187 2.96 -3.21 9.52
CA GLN A 187 4.24 -3.73 10.01
C GLN A 187 5.41 -2.86 9.49
N GLY A 188 5.45 -2.60 8.18
CA GLY A 188 6.50 -1.78 7.59
C GLY A 188 6.56 -0.37 8.17
N THR A 189 5.40 0.26 8.40
CA THR A 189 5.36 1.58 9.02
C THR A 189 5.75 1.55 10.49
N ARG A 190 5.40 0.50 11.25
CA ARG A 190 5.86 0.36 12.64
C ARG A 190 7.39 0.33 12.72
N LEU A 191 8.06 -0.41 11.84
CA LEU A 191 9.52 -0.45 11.80
C LEU A 191 10.12 0.95 11.57
N ILE A 192 9.57 1.71 10.60
CA ILE A 192 9.99 3.09 10.34
C ILE A 192 9.71 4.00 11.56
N ALA A 193 8.49 3.93 12.09
CA ALA A 193 8.07 4.79 13.18
C ALA A 193 8.89 4.56 14.46
N ASP A 194 9.09 3.30 14.85
CA ASP A 194 9.90 2.96 16.02
C ASP A 194 11.30 3.57 15.90
N TRP A 195 11.94 3.44 14.73
CA TRP A 195 13.27 4.01 14.49
C TRP A 195 13.26 5.56 14.49
N MET A 196 12.31 6.20 13.79
CA MET A 196 12.25 7.67 13.69
C MET A 196 11.93 8.30 15.03
N LEU A 197 10.94 7.77 15.77
CA LEU A 197 10.49 8.30 17.04
C LEU A 197 11.60 8.17 18.12
N GLU A 198 12.30 7.03 18.15
CA GLU A 198 13.45 6.83 19.02
C GLU A 198 14.57 7.83 18.68
N ARG A 199 14.90 8.00 17.40
CA ARG A 199 15.94 8.93 16.94
C ARG A 199 15.61 10.39 17.25
N ALA A 200 14.33 10.77 17.19
CA ALA A 200 13.85 12.11 17.60
C ALA A 200 13.81 12.30 19.12
N GLY A 201 14.03 11.25 19.91
CA GLY A 201 13.88 11.25 21.36
C GLY A 201 12.44 11.44 21.83
N TYR A 202 11.47 10.96 21.02
CA TYR A 202 10.02 11.01 21.24
C TYR A 202 9.47 12.41 21.49
N ARG A 203 10.07 13.44 20.87
CA ARG A 203 9.69 14.85 21.05
C ARG A 203 10.02 15.71 19.84
N GLY A 204 9.26 16.80 19.69
CA GLY A 204 9.47 17.81 18.65
C GLY A 204 8.37 17.80 17.61
N LYS A 205 8.53 18.68 16.63
CA LYS A 205 7.53 18.88 15.58
C LYS A 205 7.74 17.92 14.41
N TYR A 206 6.65 17.42 13.86
CA TYR A 206 6.68 16.60 12.66
C TYR A 206 5.57 16.98 11.68
N MET A 207 5.76 16.64 10.41
CA MET A 207 4.72 16.69 9.38
C MET A 207 4.49 15.33 8.75
N THR A 208 3.27 15.11 8.26
CA THR A 208 2.89 13.91 7.50
C THR A 208 2.49 14.28 6.08
N LEU A 209 3.10 13.61 5.09
CA LEU A 209 2.74 13.70 3.67
C LEU A 209 1.94 12.46 3.28
N HIS A 210 0.63 12.62 3.11
CA HIS A 210 -0.27 11.54 2.71
C HIS A 210 -0.24 11.33 1.20
N PHE A 211 -0.17 10.06 0.80
CA PHE A 211 -0.18 9.69 -0.62
C PHE A 211 -1.57 9.91 -1.24
N SER A 212 -2.63 9.50 -0.56
CA SER A 212 -4.03 9.62 -1.01
C SER A 212 -4.98 9.46 0.17
N SER A 213 -6.27 9.69 -0.03
CA SER A 213 -7.31 9.32 0.95
C SER A 213 -7.62 7.80 0.98
N GLY A 214 -6.85 6.97 0.24
CA GLY A 214 -7.11 5.55 0.04
C GLY A 214 -6.49 4.63 1.09
N TYR A 215 -6.46 3.33 0.74
CA TYR A 215 -5.96 2.24 1.58
C TYR A 215 -4.52 2.46 2.07
N VAL A 216 -3.61 2.82 1.14
CA VAL A 216 -2.17 2.93 1.44
C VAL A 216 -1.92 3.93 2.56
N SER A 217 -2.47 5.15 2.45
CA SER A 217 -2.31 6.18 3.47
C SER A 217 -2.95 5.80 4.80
N ARG A 218 -4.16 5.20 4.79
CA ARG A 218 -4.75 4.72 6.04
C ARG A 218 -3.85 3.73 6.77
N MET A 219 -3.21 2.82 6.04
CA MET A 219 -2.35 1.79 6.64
C MET A 219 -0.96 2.30 6.99
N ARG A 220 -0.39 3.23 6.22
CA ARG A 220 0.95 3.80 6.49
C ARG A 220 0.87 5.00 7.40
N ASP A 221 0.32 6.08 6.90
CA ASP A 221 0.29 7.39 7.55
C ASP A 221 -0.53 7.33 8.84
N GLY A 222 -1.70 6.66 8.81
CA GLY A 222 -2.52 6.42 9.99
C GLY A 222 -1.81 5.60 11.07
N THR A 223 -0.94 4.64 10.68
CA THR A 223 -0.14 3.88 11.66
C THR A 223 0.93 4.77 12.30
N PHE A 224 1.66 5.56 11.49
CA PHE A 224 2.67 6.48 12.02
C PHE A 224 2.05 7.47 13.00
N ASN A 225 0.97 8.14 12.61
CA ASN A 225 0.29 9.13 13.44
C ASN A 225 -0.28 8.51 14.72
N ALA A 226 -0.84 7.31 14.66
CA ALA A 226 -1.32 6.59 15.84
C ALA A 226 -0.18 6.21 16.81
N MET A 227 1.04 5.98 16.32
CA MET A 227 2.22 5.74 17.16
C MET A 227 2.75 7.05 17.75
N ALA A 228 2.88 8.10 16.95
CA ALA A 228 3.34 9.42 17.39
C ALA A 228 2.41 10.02 18.46
N ALA A 229 1.09 9.87 18.31
CA ALA A 229 0.10 10.38 19.26
C ALA A 229 0.19 9.77 20.68
N ARG A 230 0.96 8.70 20.87
CA ARG A 230 1.23 8.14 22.22
C ARG A 230 2.28 8.94 22.99
N HIS A 231 2.94 9.86 22.35
CA HIS A 231 4.04 10.65 22.90
C HIS A 231 3.63 12.14 22.93
N PRO A 232 3.23 12.68 24.10
CA PRO A 232 2.65 14.01 24.22
C PRO A 232 3.63 15.16 23.90
N GLU A 233 4.92 14.87 23.81
CA GLU A 233 5.94 15.86 23.41
C GLU A 233 6.19 15.89 21.89
N LEU A 234 5.46 15.07 21.12
CA LEU A 234 5.42 15.14 19.66
C LEU A 234 4.21 15.97 19.21
N GLU A 235 4.45 16.91 18.30
CA GLU A 235 3.44 17.80 17.74
C GLU A 235 3.36 17.61 16.22
N GLU A 236 2.22 17.17 15.70
CA GLU A 236 1.95 17.21 14.26
C GLU A 236 1.61 18.64 13.87
N VAL A 237 2.52 19.31 13.18
CA VAL A 237 2.34 20.71 12.77
C VAL A 237 1.69 20.84 11.41
N GLU A 238 1.80 19.83 10.57
CA GLU A 238 1.21 19.79 9.23
C GLU A 238 0.86 18.35 8.82
N SER A 239 -0.30 18.20 8.20
CA SER A 239 -0.82 16.93 7.68
C SER A 239 -1.40 17.20 6.29
N TYR A 240 -0.70 16.80 5.22
CA TYR A 240 -0.98 17.27 3.88
C TYR A 240 -1.33 16.13 2.91
N ASP A 241 -2.54 16.20 2.32
CA ASP A 241 -2.98 15.31 1.25
C ASP A 241 -2.39 15.74 -0.09
N THR A 242 -1.48 14.91 -0.61
CA THR A 242 -0.77 15.23 -1.87
C THR A 242 -1.50 14.72 -3.11
N ASP A 243 -2.46 13.81 -2.99
CA ASP A 243 -3.05 13.05 -4.10
C ASP A 243 -1.99 12.34 -4.96
N GLY A 244 -0.89 11.90 -4.35
CA GLY A 244 0.24 11.26 -5.03
C GLY A 244 1.05 12.20 -5.92
N ASP A 245 0.85 13.53 -5.82
CA ASP A 245 1.57 14.54 -6.60
C ASP A 245 2.85 14.98 -5.90
N PRO A 246 4.06 14.65 -6.45
CA PRO A 246 5.33 15.04 -5.87
C PRO A 246 5.53 16.56 -5.76
N GLU A 247 4.94 17.35 -6.67
CA GLU A 247 5.07 18.80 -6.63
C GLU A 247 4.25 19.42 -5.50
N LYS A 248 3.12 18.80 -5.14
CA LYS A 248 2.37 19.18 -3.93
C LYS A 248 3.19 18.87 -2.67
N ALA A 249 3.78 17.68 -2.58
CA ALA A 249 4.64 17.29 -1.46
C ALA A 249 5.84 18.23 -1.29
N TYR A 250 6.52 18.56 -2.39
CA TYR A 250 7.63 19.51 -2.40
C TYR A 250 7.23 20.89 -1.85
N ARG A 251 6.11 21.46 -2.38
CA ARG A 251 5.64 22.78 -1.95
C ARG A 251 5.18 22.78 -0.49
N ALA A 252 4.45 21.73 -0.05
CA ALA A 252 4.05 21.59 1.34
C ALA A 252 5.28 21.53 2.26
N THR A 253 6.31 20.78 1.88
CA THR A 253 7.56 20.70 2.64
C THR A 253 8.25 22.06 2.75
N LEU A 254 8.39 22.80 1.63
CA LEU A 254 8.98 24.15 1.67
C LEU A 254 8.22 25.10 2.58
N GLN A 255 6.89 25.11 2.49
CA GLN A 255 6.03 25.94 3.33
C GLN A 255 6.22 25.58 4.82
N THR A 256 6.12 24.30 5.14
CA THR A 256 6.26 23.84 6.54
C THR A 256 7.63 24.18 7.14
N LEU A 257 8.71 24.06 6.35
CA LEU A 257 10.05 24.45 6.79
C LEU A 257 10.19 25.96 7.08
N GLN A 258 9.46 26.81 6.36
CA GLN A 258 9.41 28.26 6.60
C GLN A 258 8.61 28.61 7.86
N GLU A 259 7.44 27.95 8.04
CA GLU A 259 6.54 28.20 9.16
C GLU A 259 7.04 27.56 10.47
N HIS A 260 7.76 26.43 10.37
CA HIS A 260 8.29 25.65 11.49
C HIS A 260 9.79 25.38 11.32
N PRO A 261 10.65 26.38 11.56
CA PRO A 261 12.10 26.20 11.44
C PRO A 261 12.69 25.18 12.44
N ASP A 262 11.93 24.77 13.43
CA ASP A 262 12.26 23.73 14.41
C ASP A 262 11.66 22.35 14.08
N LEU A 263 11.16 22.15 12.83
CA LEU A 263 10.69 20.85 12.35
C LEU A 263 11.79 19.81 12.48
N LYS A 264 11.46 18.62 13.02
CA LYS A 264 12.42 17.53 13.26
C LYS A 264 12.21 16.31 12.37
N MET A 265 11.00 16.05 11.94
CA MET A 265 10.68 14.83 11.16
C MET A 265 9.67 15.13 10.08
N ILE A 266 9.83 14.42 8.97
CA ILE A 266 8.84 14.33 7.89
C ILE A 266 8.53 12.85 7.67
N PHE A 267 7.28 12.45 7.87
CA PHE A 267 6.82 11.13 7.46
C PHE A 267 6.23 11.21 6.05
N ALA A 268 6.84 10.50 5.11
CA ALA A 268 6.40 10.42 3.72
C ALA A 268 5.77 9.05 3.43
N GLY A 269 4.50 9.02 3.04
CA GLY A 269 3.72 7.79 2.80
C GLY A 269 4.13 7.00 1.55
N SER A 270 5.04 7.52 0.71
CA SER A 270 5.52 6.84 -0.51
C SER A 270 6.89 7.35 -0.95
N THR A 271 7.54 6.58 -1.85
CA THR A 271 8.81 6.93 -2.49
C THR A 271 8.79 8.31 -3.14
N ASP A 272 7.74 8.58 -3.94
CA ASP A 272 7.64 9.84 -4.70
C ASP A 272 7.54 11.05 -3.78
N LEU A 273 6.81 10.94 -2.66
CA LEU A 273 6.68 12.00 -1.67
C LEU A 273 7.99 12.21 -0.90
N ALA A 274 8.67 11.10 -0.55
CA ALA A 274 9.96 11.14 0.13
C ALA A 274 11.02 11.85 -0.71
N LEU A 275 11.12 11.53 -2.00
CA LEU A 275 12.07 12.18 -2.91
C LEU A 275 11.74 13.65 -3.16
N ALA A 276 10.45 14.01 -3.17
CA ALA A 276 10.00 15.40 -3.28
C ALA A 276 10.34 16.21 -2.01
N ALA A 277 10.10 15.65 -0.83
CA ALA A 277 10.51 16.25 0.43
C ALA A 277 12.03 16.39 0.53
N LEU A 278 12.78 15.37 0.13
CA LEU A 278 14.25 15.42 0.06
C LEU A 278 14.76 16.58 -0.81
N ARG A 279 14.12 16.81 -1.97
CA ARG A 279 14.46 17.96 -2.82
C ARG A 279 14.31 19.28 -2.05
N ALA A 280 13.22 19.46 -1.31
CA ALA A 280 12.97 20.65 -0.49
C ALA A 280 14.01 20.80 0.64
N LEU A 281 14.34 19.71 1.33
CA LEU A 281 15.36 19.71 2.39
C LEU A 281 16.75 20.10 1.85
N ARG A 282 17.13 19.59 0.69
CA ARG A 282 18.41 19.94 0.03
C ARG A 282 18.46 21.41 -0.38
N GLU A 283 17.38 21.94 -0.94
CA GLU A 283 17.30 23.35 -1.38
C GLU A 283 17.32 24.34 -0.22
N THR A 284 16.83 23.92 0.96
CA THR A 284 16.78 24.77 2.15
C THR A 284 17.90 24.51 3.15
N ASP A 285 18.84 23.61 2.81
CA ASP A 285 19.96 23.17 3.68
C ASP A 285 19.46 22.63 5.06
N ARG A 286 18.30 21.91 5.04
CA ARG A 286 17.66 21.36 6.23
C ARG A 286 17.78 19.83 6.30
N MET A 287 19.00 19.33 6.01
CA MET A 287 19.33 17.89 6.10
C MET A 287 19.40 17.37 7.56
N ASP A 288 19.14 18.23 8.54
CA ASP A 288 18.96 17.88 9.96
C ASP A 288 17.58 17.28 10.26
N VAL A 289 16.61 17.44 9.36
CA VAL A 289 15.25 16.92 9.51
C VAL A 289 15.21 15.46 9.09
N LEU A 290 14.75 14.56 9.97
CA LEU A 290 14.61 13.14 9.68
C LEU A 290 13.56 12.90 8.61
N LEU A 291 13.90 12.09 7.60
CA LEU A 291 13.04 11.77 6.48
C LEU A 291 13.06 10.27 6.18
N ASN A 292 11.89 9.66 6.07
CA ASN A 292 11.78 8.25 5.65
C ASN A 292 11.48 8.11 4.15
N GLY A 293 11.89 6.96 3.60
CA GLY A 293 11.28 6.34 2.41
C GLY A 293 10.26 5.27 2.79
N TRP A 294 9.51 4.77 1.80
CA TRP A 294 8.61 3.63 2.02
C TRP A 294 8.59 2.72 0.79
N GLY A 295 9.41 1.67 0.83
CA GLY A 295 9.48 0.68 -0.23
C GLY A 295 10.86 0.12 -0.50
N GLY A 296 11.91 0.89 -0.29
CA GLY A 296 13.30 0.45 -0.46
C GLY A 296 13.64 0.09 -1.91
N GLY A 297 13.01 0.75 -2.89
CA GLY A 297 13.38 0.64 -4.29
C GLY A 297 14.71 1.32 -4.61
N ALA A 298 15.19 1.21 -5.85
CA ALA A 298 16.51 1.71 -6.26
C ALA A 298 16.75 3.18 -5.88
N ALA A 299 15.79 4.07 -6.16
CA ALA A 299 15.90 5.49 -5.87
C ALA A 299 15.98 5.81 -4.36
N GLU A 300 15.30 5.04 -3.51
CA GLU A 300 15.40 5.22 -2.06
C GLU A 300 16.71 4.68 -1.50
N LEU A 301 17.20 3.54 -2.00
CA LEU A 301 18.50 2.99 -1.60
C LEU A 301 19.66 3.93 -1.98
N GLU A 302 19.61 4.52 -3.18
CA GLU A 302 20.54 5.56 -3.61
C GLU A 302 20.48 6.77 -2.68
N ALA A 303 19.28 7.30 -2.42
CA ALA A 303 19.10 8.45 -1.53
C ALA A 303 19.54 8.16 -0.08
N LEU A 304 19.40 6.93 0.41
CA LEU A 304 19.93 6.49 1.71
C LEU A 304 21.46 6.49 1.73
N GLN A 305 22.10 5.94 0.70
CA GLN A 305 23.56 5.89 0.57
C GLN A 305 24.16 7.29 0.46
N ASP A 306 23.47 8.22 -0.20
CA ASP A 306 23.86 9.62 -0.32
C ASP A 306 23.56 10.47 0.92
N GLY A 307 22.99 9.87 1.97
CA GLY A 307 22.60 10.56 3.20
C GLY A 307 21.37 11.46 3.06
N GLY A 308 20.59 11.29 1.99
CA GLY A 308 19.36 12.05 1.75
C GLY A 308 18.15 11.52 2.49
N LEU A 309 18.07 10.20 2.67
CA LEU A 309 17.06 9.56 3.52
C LEU A 309 17.71 8.98 4.78
N ASP A 310 16.92 8.86 5.83
CA ASP A 310 17.36 8.29 7.10
C ASP A 310 17.02 6.81 7.26
N VAL A 311 15.85 6.41 6.77
CA VAL A 311 15.28 5.08 6.97
C VAL A 311 14.28 4.74 5.88
N THR A 312 14.18 3.47 5.52
CA THR A 312 13.09 2.93 4.69
C THR A 312 12.69 1.53 5.10
N ALA A 313 11.42 1.18 4.89
CA ALA A 313 10.93 -0.19 4.96
C ALA A 313 11.10 -0.84 3.58
N MET A 314 12.22 -1.56 3.40
CA MET A 314 12.55 -2.22 2.13
C MET A 314 11.73 -3.49 1.96
N ARG A 315 10.99 -3.56 0.88
CA ARG A 315 10.21 -4.74 0.47
C ARG A 315 11.09 -5.75 -0.25
N ILE A 316 10.95 -7.03 0.05
CA ILE A 316 11.54 -8.11 -0.77
C ILE A 316 10.65 -8.28 -2.01
N ASN A 317 10.80 -7.35 -2.93
CA ASN A 317 9.79 -6.98 -3.93
C ASN A 317 9.44 -8.08 -4.92
N ASP A 318 10.42 -8.86 -5.39
CA ASP A 318 10.22 -9.88 -6.42
C ASP A 318 9.35 -11.03 -5.93
N ASP A 319 9.22 -11.21 -4.61
CA ASP A 319 8.36 -12.24 -4.02
C ASP A 319 6.89 -12.04 -4.43
N ASN A 320 6.44 -10.81 -4.66
CA ASN A 320 5.08 -10.53 -5.14
C ASN A 320 4.81 -11.12 -6.53
N GLY A 321 5.72 -10.87 -7.47
CA GLY A 321 5.61 -11.43 -8.83
C GLY A 321 5.70 -12.95 -8.83
N VAL A 322 6.63 -13.49 -8.05
CA VAL A 322 6.78 -14.94 -7.88
C VAL A 322 5.52 -15.57 -7.28
N ALA A 323 4.93 -14.96 -6.25
CA ALA A 323 3.70 -15.42 -5.62
C ALA A 323 2.55 -15.49 -6.61
N MET A 324 2.35 -14.45 -7.42
CA MET A 324 1.32 -14.44 -8.47
C MET A 324 1.52 -15.59 -9.48
N ALA A 325 2.74 -15.81 -9.94
CA ALA A 325 3.06 -16.88 -10.89
C ALA A 325 2.87 -18.28 -10.28
N GLU A 326 3.29 -18.49 -9.01
CA GLU A 326 3.09 -19.77 -8.30
C GLU A 326 1.61 -20.05 -8.01
N ALA A 327 0.80 -19.04 -7.69
CA ALA A 327 -0.64 -19.19 -7.56
C ALA A 327 -1.28 -19.65 -8.87
N MET A 328 -0.88 -19.07 -10.01
CA MET A 328 -1.33 -19.48 -11.33
C MET A 328 -0.91 -20.93 -11.65
N ARG A 329 0.34 -21.31 -11.29
CA ARG A 329 0.83 -22.67 -11.43
C ARG A 329 0.00 -23.67 -10.63
N LEU A 330 -0.30 -23.39 -9.37
CA LEU A 330 -1.12 -24.27 -8.53
C LEU A 330 -2.52 -24.47 -9.12
N VAL A 331 -3.14 -23.44 -9.65
CA VAL A 331 -4.42 -23.58 -10.37
C VAL A 331 -4.31 -24.47 -11.60
N MET A 332 -3.22 -24.35 -12.37
CA MET A 332 -2.99 -25.20 -13.55
C MET A 332 -2.76 -26.67 -13.21
N LEU A 333 -2.37 -26.96 -11.97
CA LEU A 333 -2.19 -28.31 -11.42
C LEU A 333 -3.43 -28.82 -10.66
N ASP A 334 -4.58 -28.12 -10.74
CA ASP A 334 -5.78 -28.41 -9.95
C ASP A 334 -5.54 -28.41 -8.42
N GLN A 335 -4.56 -27.61 -7.97
CA GLN A 335 -4.15 -27.45 -6.56
C GLN A 335 -4.49 -26.07 -5.99
N GLN A 336 -5.54 -25.42 -6.48
CA GLN A 336 -5.94 -24.07 -6.02
C GLN A 336 -6.19 -23.98 -4.50
N ALA A 337 -6.58 -25.08 -3.86
CA ALA A 337 -6.76 -25.13 -2.41
C ALA A 337 -5.45 -24.90 -1.61
N ARG A 338 -4.28 -24.93 -2.27
CA ARG A 338 -2.97 -24.63 -1.69
C ARG A 338 -2.55 -23.16 -1.86
N VAL A 339 -3.37 -22.36 -2.51
CA VAL A 339 -3.15 -20.91 -2.58
C VAL A 339 -3.78 -20.27 -1.35
N PRO A 340 -3.02 -19.55 -0.52
CA PRO A 340 -3.60 -18.83 0.61
C PRO A 340 -4.44 -17.65 0.12
N ALA A 341 -5.34 -17.14 0.95
CA ALA A 341 -6.06 -15.91 0.63
C ALA A 341 -5.11 -14.70 0.56
N ILE A 342 -4.06 -14.68 1.39
CA ILE A 342 -3.11 -13.57 1.52
C ILE A 342 -1.69 -14.08 1.33
N PHE A 343 -0.91 -13.40 0.48
CA PHE A 343 0.53 -13.44 0.47
C PHE A 343 1.07 -12.10 0.96
N ALA A 344 1.74 -12.10 2.11
CA ALA A 344 2.46 -10.96 2.65
C ALA A 344 3.97 -11.24 2.57
N GLY A 345 4.66 -10.50 1.71
CA GLY A 345 6.11 -10.62 1.53
C GLY A 345 6.90 -10.03 2.69
N ASP A 346 8.17 -10.42 2.79
CA ASP A 346 9.09 -9.94 3.82
C ASP A 346 9.44 -8.45 3.64
N ILE A 347 9.60 -7.76 4.76
CA ILE A 347 10.07 -6.37 4.85
C ILE A 347 11.33 -6.33 5.71
N ALA A 348 12.34 -5.57 5.28
CA ALA A 348 13.53 -5.29 6.06
C ALA A 348 13.64 -3.79 6.35
N LEU A 349 13.96 -3.42 7.58
CA LEU A 349 14.32 -2.04 7.89
C LEU A 349 15.74 -1.77 7.36
N VAL A 350 15.89 -0.72 6.57
CA VAL A 350 17.17 -0.19 6.10
C VAL A 350 17.30 1.25 6.55
N THR A 351 18.40 1.56 7.21
CA THR A 351 18.69 2.89 7.75
C THR A 351 20.00 3.43 7.17
N ARG A 352 20.27 4.71 7.37
CA ARG A 352 21.56 5.31 7.00
C ARG A 352 22.78 4.64 7.67
N ASP A 353 22.55 3.98 8.81
CA ASP A 353 23.58 3.28 9.57
C ASP A 353 23.72 1.79 9.14
N THR A 354 22.91 1.31 8.19
CA THR A 354 22.98 -0.07 7.70
C THR A 354 24.25 -0.25 6.87
N PRO A 355 25.11 -1.27 7.18
CA PRO A 355 26.32 -1.50 6.41
C PRO A 355 26.03 -1.74 4.91
N PRO A 356 26.87 -1.19 4.01
CA PRO A 356 26.68 -1.35 2.54
C PRO A 356 26.53 -2.80 2.11
N GLU A 357 27.31 -3.70 2.68
CA GLU A 357 27.27 -5.14 2.36
C GLU A 357 25.89 -5.75 2.70
N ARG A 358 25.25 -5.26 3.76
CA ARG A 358 23.91 -5.69 4.13
C ARG A 358 22.84 -5.14 3.20
N ILE A 359 23.01 -3.89 2.74
CA ILE A 359 22.13 -3.30 1.72
C ILE A 359 22.24 -4.11 0.43
N ASP A 360 23.45 -4.45 0.00
CA ASP A 360 23.69 -5.26 -1.22
C ASP A 360 23.10 -6.68 -1.10
N GLU A 361 23.21 -7.31 0.07
CA GLU A 361 22.57 -8.61 0.32
C GLU A 361 21.05 -8.52 0.19
N LEU A 362 20.45 -7.52 0.82
CA LEU A 362 19.00 -7.27 0.76
C LEU A 362 18.56 -6.95 -0.68
N ARG A 363 19.33 -6.15 -1.41
CA ARG A 363 19.07 -5.81 -2.82
C ARG A 363 19.07 -7.06 -3.69
N ARG A 364 20.10 -7.90 -3.59
CA ARG A 364 20.17 -9.19 -4.32
C ARG A 364 19.00 -10.10 -3.99
N ARG A 365 18.53 -10.14 -2.74
CA ARG A 365 17.35 -10.92 -2.34
C ARG A 365 16.06 -10.30 -2.90
N ALA A 366 15.89 -9.00 -2.74
CA ALA A 366 14.68 -8.28 -3.07
C ALA A 366 14.41 -8.24 -4.58
N PHE A 367 15.48 -8.21 -5.40
CA PHE A 367 15.41 -7.98 -6.85
C PHE A 367 16.02 -9.14 -7.64
N ARG A 368 16.03 -10.35 -7.06
CA ARG A 368 16.71 -11.55 -7.59
C ARG A 368 16.30 -11.98 -8.99
N LEU A 369 15.11 -11.56 -9.47
CA LEU A 369 14.57 -11.89 -10.79
C LEU A 369 14.33 -10.66 -11.65
N SER A 370 14.09 -9.50 -11.04
CA SER A 370 13.85 -8.24 -11.76
C SER A 370 15.12 -7.46 -12.05
N GLU A 371 16.20 -7.77 -11.34
CA GLU A 371 17.55 -7.23 -11.56
C GLU A 371 18.54 -8.40 -11.45
N PRO A 372 18.57 -9.31 -12.47
CA PRO A 372 19.50 -10.41 -12.44
C PRO A 372 20.93 -9.87 -12.44
N PRO A 373 21.90 -10.59 -11.83
CA PRO A 373 23.31 -10.20 -11.91
C PRO A 373 23.67 -10.03 -13.38
N ASP A 374 24.46 -9.00 -13.67
CA ASP A 374 25.08 -8.84 -14.99
C ASP A 374 25.88 -10.13 -15.27
N ASP A 375 25.44 -10.89 -16.27
CA ASP A 375 26.24 -12.00 -16.81
C ASP A 375 27.49 -11.36 -17.41
N GLY A 376 28.56 -11.27 -16.59
CA GLY A 376 29.85 -10.72 -16.95
C GLY A 376 30.58 -11.49 -18.05
#